data_4d95800ef6ba49bce62b95c0dbb5c36d
#
_entry.id   4d95800ef6ba49bce62b95c0dbb5c36d
#
_cell.length_a   1.000
_cell.length_b   1.000
_cell.length_c   1.000
_cell.angle_alpha   90.00
_cell.angle_beta   90.00
_cell.angle_gamma   90.00
#
_symmetry.space_group_name_H-M   'P 1'
#
loop_
_entity.id
_entity.type
_entity.pdbx_description
1 polymer ?
#
loop_
_entity_poly.entity_id
_entity_poly.type
_entity_poly.pdbx_seq_one_letter_code
_entity_poly.pdbx_strand_id
1 'polypeptide(L)'
;MAVLHIDEKKKLSHIEPEIYGHFSEHLGRCIYEGLYVGENNQQIPHVNGMRTDVVGALKELQIPMLRWPGGCFADEYHWKDGIGPKETRKKMINTHWGGVVEDNSFGTHEFFELVEQLGCKAYVNGNVGSGTVQEMSEWVEYITFKGVSPMADLRAKNGHPEPWKVDFWGVGNENWGCGGNMRPEFYGNLYRQFQTYVRNYDPQHPIKKICGGANVDDYEWTDTVLQTTFGRCPDFLHGQMDALSLHYYVHPGGWMNKGSATEFDGEMWYKTMKKAYFMEELVVKHGAIMDRYDPEKKVGMCVDEWGAWYDVEPGTNPGFLYQQNTVRDALVAAITLNIFNKHSDRVKMACLAQMVNVLQAVILTEGEKMLKTPTYHVMHMYRHHQNADLLESKLTDCKAIGTAEDPVPMITESVSEKDGVITVTLGNLSITEAEKVQLKLKGRGYKILEAKIVAGPDIHSHNTFDAPDVVAEKELALDGLTIKLDRKSVV
;
A
#
# COMPACT_ATOMS: atom_id res chain seq x y z
N MET A 1 -3.30 -15.14 30.04
CA MET A 1 -2.29 -14.05 29.91
C MET A 1 -1.21 -14.55 28.97
N ALA A 2 -1.14 -13.92 27.81
CA ALA A 2 -0.11 -14.25 26.82
C ALA A 2 1.25 -13.65 27.23
N VAL A 3 2.34 -14.21 26.73
CA VAL A 3 3.69 -13.72 26.99
C VAL A 3 4.42 -13.51 25.67
N LEU A 4 4.89 -12.28 25.44
CA LEU A 4 5.72 -11.94 24.29
C LEU A 4 7.18 -11.90 24.73
N HIS A 5 7.94 -12.90 24.28
CA HIS A 5 9.39 -12.98 24.48
C HIS A 5 10.09 -12.21 23.37
N ILE A 6 10.96 -11.28 23.70
CA ILE A 6 11.71 -10.43 22.78
C ILE A 6 13.20 -10.64 23.01
N ASP A 7 13.93 -10.96 21.94
CA ASP A 7 15.39 -10.99 21.95
C ASP A 7 15.92 -9.70 21.29
N GLU A 8 16.14 -8.68 22.10
CA GLU A 8 16.59 -7.36 21.64
C GLU A 8 17.99 -7.35 21.00
N LYS A 9 18.73 -8.46 21.15
CA LYS A 9 20.06 -8.62 20.53
C LYS A 9 20.03 -9.34 19.19
N LYS A 10 18.89 -9.95 18.85
CA LYS A 10 18.75 -10.74 17.63
C LYS A 10 17.93 -9.99 16.59
N LYS A 11 18.63 -9.23 15.77
CA LYS A 11 18.08 -8.58 14.58
C LYS A 11 17.96 -9.61 13.46
N LEU A 12 16.81 -9.67 12.80
CA LEU A 12 16.49 -10.66 11.76
C LEU A 12 16.63 -10.06 10.36
N SER A 13 16.02 -8.91 10.12
CA SER A 13 15.99 -8.23 8.83
C SER A 13 15.73 -6.74 9.03
N HIS A 14 15.92 -5.97 7.97
CA HIS A 14 15.59 -4.55 7.96
C HIS A 14 14.19 -4.32 7.39
N ILE A 15 13.37 -3.53 8.08
CA ILE A 15 12.03 -3.13 7.65
C ILE A 15 12.17 -1.88 6.78
N GLU A 16 12.10 -2.06 5.47
CA GLU A 16 12.14 -0.93 4.54
C GLU A 16 10.95 -0.01 4.77
N PRO A 17 11.14 1.32 4.74
CA PRO A 17 10.02 2.24 4.93
C PRO A 17 8.92 2.06 3.88
N GLU A 18 9.26 1.64 2.66
CA GLU A 18 8.34 1.43 1.55
C GLU A 18 7.28 0.35 1.81
N ILE A 19 7.43 -0.49 2.84
CA ILE A 19 6.37 -1.40 3.33
C ILE A 19 5.11 -0.61 3.77
N TYR A 20 5.28 0.66 4.14
CA TYR A 20 4.24 1.58 4.57
C TYR A 20 3.79 2.53 3.46
N GLY A 21 4.00 2.14 2.19
CA GLY A 21 3.62 2.90 1.02
C GLY A 21 2.11 3.00 0.80
N HIS A 22 1.74 3.93 -0.06
CA HIS A 22 0.35 4.19 -0.40
C HIS A 22 0.13 4.18 -1.91
N PHE A 23 -1.12 4.01 -2.29
CA PHE A 23 -1.57 3.93 -3.67
C PHE A 23 -2.64 4.98 -3.95
N SER A 24 -2.49 5.70 -5.04
CA SER A 24 -3.50 6.61 -5.60
C SER A 24 -3.74 6.27 -7.07
N GLU A 25 -4.99 6.18 -7.44
CA GLU A 25 -5.42 5.83 -8.78
C GLU A 25 -6.46 6.81 -9.28
N HIS A 26 -6.52 7.01 -10.60
CA HIS A 26 -7.65 7.65 -11.25
C HIS A 26 -8.90 6.76 -11.16
N LEU A 27 -9.37 6.59 -9.92
CA LEU A 27 -10.50 5.76 -9.53
C LEU A 27 -11.40 6.54 -8.58
N GLY A 28 -12.69 6.63 -8.91
CA GLY A 28 -13.69 7.28 -8.08
C GLY A 28 -13.26 8.68 -7.65
N ARG A 29 -13.24 8.92 -6.33
CA ARG A 29 -12.86 10.20 -5.76
C ARG A 29 -11.50 10.14 -5.03
N CYS A 30 -10.59 9.23 -5.45
CA CYS A 30 -9.26 9.17 -4.85
C CYS A 30 -8.45 10.43 -5.19
N ILE A 31 -8.31 10.73 -6.48
CA ILE A 31 -7.55 11.91 -6.95
C ILE A 31 -8.45 13.13 -6.95
N TYR A 32 -9.48 13.18 -7.82
CA TYR A 32 -10.39 14.30 -7.88
C TYR A 32 -11.31 14.34 -6.64
N GLU A 33 -11.50 15.52 -6.06
CA GLU A 33 -12.20 15.79 -4.79
C GLU A 33 -11.50 15.21 -3.54
N GLY A 34 -10.73 14.15 -3.68
CA GLY A 34 -9.97 13.52 -2.59
C GLY A 34 -8.64 14.20 -2.33
N LEU A 35 -7.71 14.11 -3.28
CA LEU A 35 -6.38 14.72 -3.20
C LEU A 35 -6.34 16.09 -3.88
N TYR A 36 -6.95 16.20 -5.04
CA TYR A 36 -6.88 17.33 -5.95
C TYR A 36 -8.25 17.95 -6.20
N VAL A 37 -8.36 19.24 -5.96
CA VAL A 37 -9.59 20.01 -6.11
C VAL A 37 -9.48 21.09 -7.20
N GLY A 38 -8.32 21.16 -7.87
CA GLY A 38 -8.04 22.17 -8.88
C GLY A 38 -7.58 23.50 -8.29
N GLU A 39 -6.76 24.22 -9.04
CA GLU A 39 -6.12 25.48 -8.61
C GLU A 39 -7.11 26.65 -8.51
N ASN A 40 -8.28 26.53 -9.13
CA ASN A 40 -9.31 27.55 -9.11
C ASN A 40 -10.40 27.34 -8.03
N ASN A 41 -10.26 26.31 -7.20
CA ASN A 41 -11.22 26.05 -6.11
C ASN A 41 -11.18 27.18 -5.09
N GLN A 42 -12.37 27.75 -4.76
CA GLN A 42 -12.47 28.84 -3.80
C GLN A 42 -13.05 28.41 -2.45
N GLN A 43 -13.49 27.14 -2.34
CA GLN A 43 -14.16 26.63 -1.15
C GLN A 43 -13.20 25.80 -0.27
N ILE A 44 -12.43 24.94 -0.92
CA ILE A 44 -11.55 24.00 -0.21
C ILE A 44 -10.12 24.54 -0.20
N PRO A 45 -9.50 24.76 0.97
CA PRO A 45 -8.10 25.21 1.07
C PRO A 45 -7.16 24.27 0.35
N HIS A 46 -6.32 24.82 -0.50
CA HIS A 46 -5.37 24.02 -1.31
C HIS A 46 -4.06 24.78 -1.58
N VAL A 47 -3.01 24.02 -1.91
CA VAL A 47 -1.76 24.53 -2.49
C VAL A 47 -1.60 23.88 -3.86
N ASN A 48 -1.57 24.68 -4.92
CA ASN A 48 -1.49 24.20 -6.31
C ASN A 48 -2.55 23.12 -6.64
N GLY A 49 -3.77 23.29 -6.11
CA GLY A 49 -4.87 22.37 -6.29
C GLY A 49 -4.90 21.18 -5.33
N MET A 50 -3.84 20.92 -4.55
CA MET A 50 -3.79 19.83 -3.56
C MET A 50 -4.42 20.27 -2.24
N ARG A 51 -5.36 19.50 -1.71
CA ARG A 51 -6.05 19.79 -0.44
C ARG A 51 -5.06 19.85 0.72
N THR A 52 -5.03 20.96 1.45
CA THR A 52 -4.09 21.15 2.56
C THR A 52 -4.38 20.27 3.78
N ASP A 53 -5.65 19.98 4.06
CA ASP A 53 -6.08 19.08 5.13
C ASP A 53 -5.60 17.64 4.88
N VAL A 54 -5.83 17.13 3.67
CA VAL A 54 -5.42 15.79 3.26
C VAL A 54 -3.89 15.67 3.24
N VAL A 55 -3.20 16.61 2.59
CA VAL A 55 -1.72 16.63 2.55
C VAL A 55 -1.15 16.71 3.96
N GLY A 56 -1.73 17.53 4.86
CA GLY A 56 -1.33 17.62 6.26
C GLY A 56 -1.44 16.27 6.99
N ALA A 57 -2.57 15.59 6.86
CA ALA A 57 -2.80 14.28 7.47
C ALA A 57 -1.84 13.20 6.92
N LEU A 58 -1.57 13.21 5.61
CA LEU A 58 -0.62 12.27 4.99
C LEU A 58 0.84 12.52 5.42
N LYS A 59 1.21 13.78 5.65
CA LYS A 59 2.52 14.12 6.24
C LYS A 59 2.67 13.62 7.67
N GLU A 60 1.60 13.64 8.48
CA GLU A 60 1.61 13.06 9.82
C GLU A 60 1.85 11.54 9.79
N LEU A 61 1.33 10.84 8.78
CA LEU A 61 1.61 9.41 8.54
C LEU A 61 3.07 9.15 8.17
N GLN A 62 3.81 10.18 7.73
CA GLN A 62 5.17 10.03 7.18
C GLN A 62 5.20 9.02 6.05
N ILE A 63 4.25 9.15 5.10
CA ILE A 63 4.17 8.19 3.98
C ILE A 63 5.49 8.17 3.22
N PRO A 64 6.11 6.99 3.04
CA PRO A 64 7.44 6.92 2.45
C PRO A 64 7.40 6.96 0.93
N MET A 65 6.28 6.56 0.33
CA MET A 65 6.16 6.38 -1.11
C MET A 65 4.70 6.46 -1.55
N LEU A 66 4.48 7.02 -2.74
CA LEU A 66 3.17 7.10 -3.39
C LEU A 66 3.22 6.49 -4.79
N ARG A 67 2.35 5.50 -5.06
CA ARG A 67 2.14 4.85 -6.35
C ARG A 67 1.04 5.57 -7.14
N TRP A 68 1.28 5.85 -8.44
CA TRP A 68 0.39 6.51 -9.39
C TRP A 68 0.78 6.13 -10.83
N PRO A 69 -0.05 6.18 -11.89
CA PRO A 69 -1.43 6.77 -11.96
C PRO A 69 -2.51 5.77 -11.61
N GLY A 70 -2.20 4.53 -11.35
CA GLY A 70 -3.18 3.53 -11.05
C GLY A 70 -2.64 2.12 -10.96
N GLY A 71 -3.58 1.25 -10.73
CA GLY A 71 -3.67 -0.14 -11.02
C GLY A 71 -4.16 -0.35 -12.45
N CYS A 72 -5.42 -0.80 -12.63
CA CYS A 72 -6.00 -1.03 -13.96
C CYS A 72 -5.97 0.23 -14.86
N PHE A 73 -6.15 1.41 -14.29
CA PHE A 73 -6.09 2.65 -15.06
C PHE A 73 -4.72 2.88 -15.69
N ALA A 74 -3.62 2.44 -15.06
CA ALA A 74 -2.27 2.64 -15.59
C ALA A 74 -2.07 2.02 -16.98
N ASP A 75 -2.70 0.88 -17.26
CA ASP A 75 -2.57 0.17 -18.55
C ASP A 75 -3.53 0.67 -19.65
N GLU A 76 -4.31 1.73 -19.36
CA GLU A 76 -5.05 2.55 -20.33
C GLU A 76 -4.51 3.98 -20.43
N TYR A 77 -3.65 4.41 -19.51
CA TYR A 77 -3.19 5.79 -19.39
C TYR A 77 -2.10 6.13 -20.39
N HIS A 78 -2.36 7.11 -21.24
CA HIS A 78 -1.39 7.70 -22.16
C HIS A 78 -0.87 9.02 -21.58
N TRP A 79 0.31 9.00 -20.97
CA TRP A 79 0.85 10.09 -20.16
C TRP A 79 0.92 11.45 -20.86
N LYS A 80 1.07 11.47 -22.20
CA LYS A 80 1.07 12.71 -22.99
C LYS A 80 -0.29 13.43 -22.96
N ASP A 81 -1.37 12.72 -22.69
CA ASP A 81 -2.70 13.31 -22.56
C ASP A 81 -2.82 14.12 -21.25
N GLY A 82 -1.97 13.85 -20.25
CA GLY A 82 -1.94 14.50 -18.93
C GLY A 82 -0.85 15.56 -18.75
N ILE A 83 -0.28 16.12 -19.83
CA ILE A 83 0.75 17.16 -19.75
C ILE A 83 0.37 18.38 -20.59
N GLY A 84 1.08 19.50 -20.39
CA GLY A 84 0.78 20.77 -21.06
C GLY A 84 -0.42 21.51 -20.45
N PRO A 85 -0.92 22.58 -21.15
CA PRO A 85 -2.05 23.38 -20.66
C PRO A 85 -3.30 22.53 -20.43
N LYS A 86 -3.92 22.65 -19.26
CA LYS A 86 -5.03 21.77 -18.83
C LYS A 86 -6.24 21.82 -19.77
N GLU A 87 -6.53 23.01 -20.31
CA GLU A 87 -7.63 23.22 -21.24
C GLU A 87 -7.46 22.51 -22.59
N THR A 88 -6.24 22.08 -22.92
CA THR A 88 -5.92 21.38 -24.17
C THR A 88 -5.68 19.89 -23.97
N ARG A 89 -5.69 19.41 -22.71
CA ARG A 89 -5.49 18.00 -22.41
C ARG A 89 -6.61 17.14 -22.96
N LYS A 90 -6.26 16.00 -23.52
CA LYS A 90 -7.23 15.09 -24.11
C LYS A 90 -8.04 14.41 -23.02
N LYS A 91 -9.36 14.37 -23.21
CA LYS A 91 -10.28 13.64 -22.34
C LYS A 91 -10.41 12.20 -22.80
N MET A 92 -10.60 11.29 -21.84
CA MET A 92 -10.86 9.88 -22.12
C MET A 92 -12.02 9.36 -21.25
N ILE A 93 -12.56 8.22 -21.61
CA ILE A 93 -13.49 7.50 -20.74
C ILE A 93 -12.65 6.59 -19.82
N ASN A 94 -12.85 6.69 -18.52
CA ASN A 94 -12.31 5.75 -17.57
C ASN A 94 -13.15 4.47 -17.60
N THR A 95 -12.74 3.51 -18.41
CA THR A 95 -13.54 2.31 -18.70
C THR A 95 -13.54 1.32 -17.56
N HIS A 96 -12.48 1.29 -16.76
CA HIS A 96 -12.39 0.42 -15.60
C HIS A 96 -13.22 0.93 -14.42
N TRP A 97 -13.21 2.26 -14.21
CA TRP A 97 -13.74 2.83 -12.98
C TRP A 97 -14.89 3.82 -13.23
N GLY A 98 -16.09 3.29 -13.15
CA GLY A 98 -17.33 4.07 -13.13
C GLY A 98 -17.80 4.63 -14.48
N GLY A 99 -17.07 4.43 -15.57
CA GLY A 99 -17.44 4.91 -16.91
C GLY A 99 -17.49 6.44 -17.02
N VAL A 100 -16.75 7.15 -16.18
CA VAL A 100 -16.72 8.61 -16.13
C VAL A 100 -15.69 9.19 -17.07
N VAL A 101 -15.86 10.48 -17.41
CA VAL A 101 -14.88 11.21 -18.20
C VAL A 101 -13.68 11.58 -17.33
N GLU A 102 -12.51 11.10 -17.70
CA GLU A 102 -11.23 11.56 -17.18
C GLU A 102 -10.78 12.77 -18.03
N ASP A 103 -10.60 13.91 -17.40
CA ASP A 103 -10.20 15.14 -18.09
C ASP A 103 -8.71 15.41 -18.09
N ASN A 104 -7.95 14.55 -17.42
CA ASN A 104 -6.50 14.62 -17.29
C ASN A 104 -5.98 15.93 -16.66
N SER A 105 -6.81 16.61 -15.86
CA SER A 105 -6.38 17.82 -15.14
C SER A 105 -5.36 17.53 -14.05
N PHE A 106 -5.27 16.28 -13.60
CA PHE A 106 -4.18 15.75 -12.79
C PHE A 106 -3.33 14.78 -13.62
N GLY A 107 -2.09 15.15 -13.90
CA GLY A 107 -1.16 14.35 -14.68
C GLY A 107 0.24 14.36 -14.06
N THR A 108 1.27 14.18 -14.89
CA THR A 108 2.67 14.05 -14.42
C THR A 108 3.12 15.23 -13.53
N HIS A 109 2.84 16.46 -13.94
CA HIS A 109 3.27 17.65 -13.17
C HIS A 109 2.55 17.73 -11.82
N GLU A 110 1.25 17.48 -11.79
CA GLU A 110 0.45 17.52 -10.58
C GLU A 110 0.84 16.38 -9.62
N PHE A 111 1.18 15.21 -10.16
CA PHE A 111 1.67 14.10 -9.34
C PHE A 111 2.99 14.44 -8.65
N PHE A 112 3.97 15.00 -9.37
CA PHE A 112 5.25 15.37 -8.78
C PHE A 112 5.12 16.56 -7.83
N GLU A 113 4.22 17.51 -8.08
CA GLU A 113 3.85 18.55 -7.10
C GLU A 113 3.34 17.92 -5.79
N LEU A 114 2.44 16.92 -5.87
CA LEU A 114 1.95 16.21 -4.70
C LEU A 114 3.08 15.46 -3.97
N VAL A 115 3.94 14.76 -4.69
CA VAL A 115 5.11 14.05 -4.13
C VAL A 115 6.05 15.01 -3.41
N GLU A 116 6.30 16.19 -3.98
CA GLU A 116 7.13 17.24 -3.36
C GLU A 116 6.48 17.79 -2.09
N GLN A 117 5.18 18.09 -2.13
CA GLN A 117 4.45 18.56 -0.94
C GLN A 117 4.46 17.51 0.17
N LEU A 118 4.33 16.22 -0.14
CA LEU A 118 4.37 15.12 0.83
C LEU A 118 5.78 14.83 1.33
N GLY A 119 6.80 15.07 0.53
CA GLY A 119 8.18 14.71 0.82
C GLY A 119 8.45 13.21 0.75
N CYS A 120 7.70 12.48 -0.10
CA CYS A 120 7.79 11.04 -0.26
C CYS A 120 8.49 10.63 -1.57
N LYS A 121 8.78 9.34 -1.74
CA LYS A 121 9.30 8.76 -2.97
C LYS A 121 8.20 8.59 -4.02
N ALA A 122 8.57 8.69 -5.30
CA ALA A 122 7.66 8.48 -6.41
C ALA A 122 7.73 7.04 -6.94
N TYR A 123 6.57 6.39 -7.04
CA TYR A 123 6.39 5.13 -7.75
C TYR A 123 5.43 5.37 -8.93
N VAL A 124 6.00 5.43 -10.13
CA VAL A 124 5.24 5.61 -11.37
C VAL A 124 4.96 4.26 -12.01
N ASN A 125 3.70 3.98 -12.35
CA ASN A 125 3.30 2.74 -13.00
C ASN A 125 3.10 2.97 -14.50
N GLY A 126 3.90 2.28 -15.33
CA GLY A 126 3.91 2.43 -16.78
C GLY A 126 2.92 1.53 -17.49
N ASN A 127 2.42 1.98 -18.63
CA ASN A 127 1.41 1.30 -19.45
C ASN A 127 2.05 0.21 -20.33
N VAL A 128 1.80 -1.06 -20.04
CA VAL A 128 2.19 -2.22 -20.87
C VAL A 128 0.98 -2.78 -21.63
N GLY A 129 -0.24 -2.53 -21.13
CA GLY A 129 -1.47 -3.07 -21.70
C GLY A 129 -1.81 -2.48 -23.06
N SER A 130 -1.98 -1.15 -23.16
CA SER A 130 -2.31 -0.45 -24.40
C SER A 130 -1.19 0.46 -24.92
N GLY A 131 -0.14 0.71 -24.09
CA GLY A 131 0.98 1.57 -24.43
C GLY A 131 2.04 0.88 -25.30
N THR A 132 3.03 1.68 -25.68
CA THR A 132 4.18 1.19 -26.47
C THR A 132 5.48 1.34 -25.70
N VAL A 133 6.50 0.57 -26.07
CA VAL A 133 7.86 0.69 -25.53
C VAL A 133 8.40 2.12 -25.70
N GLN A 134 8.14 2.73 -26.87
CA GLN A 134 8.56 4.10 -27.14
C GLN A 134 7.87 5.09 -26.19
N GLU A 135 6.58 4.96 -25.99
CA GLU A 135 5.80 5.84 -25.08
C GLU A 135 6.32 5.78 -23.66
N MET A 136 6.60 4.56 -23.15
CA MET A 136 7.19 4.39 -21.82
C MET A 136 8.60 4.99 -21.73
N SER A 137 9.45 4.75 -22.73
CA SER A 137 10.82 5.31 -22.79
C SER A 137 10.81 6.84 -22.81
N GLU A 138 9.91 7.44 -23.61
CA GLU A 138 9.75 8.88 -23.67
C GLU A 138 9.22 9.47 -22.35
N TRP A 139 8.37 8.75 -21.62
CA TRP A 139 7.90 9.22 -20.31
C TRP A 139 9.02 9.21 -19.27
N VAL A 140 9.84 8.16 -19.23
CA VAL A 140 11.03 8.11 -18.37
C VAL A 140 12.00 9.26 -18.71
N GLU A 141 12.24 9.53 -20.00
CA GLU A 141 13.09 10.63 -20.46
C GLU A 141 12.49 12.00 -20.06
N TYR A 142 11.18 12.18 -20.29
CA TYR A 142 10.45 13.39 -19.92
C TYR A 142 10.60 13.73 -18.43
N ILE A 143 10.49 12.71 -17.57
CA ILE A 143 10.55 12.91 -16.12
C ILE A 143 11.99 13.11 -15.65
N THR A 144 12.94 12.30 -16.11
CA THR A 144 14.22 12.12 -15.40
C THR A 144 15.47 12.62 -16.15
N PHE A 145 15.37 12.88 -17.45
CA PHE A 145 16.57 13.28 -18.20
C PHE A 145 16.95 14.73 -17.96
N LYS A 146 18.22 14.93 -17.56
CA LYS A 146 18.85 16.26 -17.45
C LYS A 146 19.73 16.50 -18.66
N GLY A 147 19.34 17.40 -19.52
CA GLY A 147 20.11 17.73 -20.73
C GLY A 147 19.21 18.23 -21.85
N VAL A 148 19.73 18.22 -23.08
CA VAL A 148 19.00 18.64 -24.28
C VAL A 148 18.46 17.40 -24.98
N SER A 149 17.14 17.30 -25.05
CA SER A 149 16.45 16.25 -25.79
C SER A 149 14.99 16.67 -26.06
N PRO A 150 14.30 16.03 -27.03
CA PRO A 150 12.92 16.39 -27.33
C PRO A 150 11.98 16.32 -26.11
N MET A 151 12.16 15.35 -25.21
CA MET A 151 11.33 15.20 -24.03
C MET A 151 11.72 16.16 -22.91
N ALA A 152 13.00 16.43 -22.71
CA ALA A 152 13.46 17.46 -21.76
C ALA A 152 13.02 18.87 -22.19
N ASP A 153 13.10 19.17 -23.48
CA ASP A 153 12.63 20.44 -24.05
C ASP A 153 11.11 20.58 -23.91
N LEU A 154 10.36 19.49 -24.11
CA LEU A 154 8.91 19.46 -23.89
C LEU A 154 8.55 19.67 -22.41
N ARG A 155 9.29 19.06 -21.48
CA ARG A 155 9.10 19.29 -20.04
C ARG A 155 9.34 20.76 -19.68
N ALA A 156 10.43 21.33 -20.17
CA ALA A 156 10.76 22.75 -19.95
C ALA A 156 9.69 23.68 -20.54
N LYS A 157 9.20 23.38 -21.76
CA LYS A 157 8.10 24.12 -22.39
C LYS A 157 6.81 24.07 -21.58
N ASN A 158 6.57 22.94 -20.89
CA ASN A 158 5.42 22.74 -20.01
C ASN A 158 5.65 23.34 -18.60
N GLY A 159 6.72 24.13 -18.40
CA GLY A 159 6.95 24.92 -17.20
C GLY A 159 7.89 24.27 -16.17
N HIS A 160 8.49 23.10 -16.43
CA HIS A 160 9.40 22.45 -15.51
C HIS A 160 10.74 22.09 -16.18
N PRO A 161 11.75 22.99 -16.16
CA PRO A 161 13.02 22.76 -16.86
C PRO A 161 13.89 21.66 -16.23
N GLU A 162 13.89 21.56 -14.88
CA GLU A 162 14.67 20.55 -14.17
C GLU A 162 13.96 19.19 -14.15
N PRO A 163 14.69 18.06 -14.15
CA PRO A 163 14.09 16.73 -14.02
C PRO A 163 13.57 16.48 -12.60
N TRP A 164 12.59 15.58 -12.49
CA TRP A 164 12.19 15.00 -11.21
C TRP A 164 12.95 13.71 -10.92
N LYS A 165 12.87 13.23 -9.70
CA LYS A 165 13.32 11.91 -9.29
C LYS A 165 12.16 10.92 -9.34
N VAL A 166 12.42 9.75 -9.91
CA VAL A 166 11.55 8.58 -9.81
C VAL A 166 12.34 7.49 -9.10
N ASP A 167 11.79 6.99 -8.01
CA ASP A 167 12.45 5.95 -7.23
C ASP A 167 12.08 4.55 -7.74
N PHE A 168 10.81 4.37 -8.13
CA PHE A 168 10.26 3.07 -8.55
C PHE A 168 9.45 3.21 -9.83
N TRP A 169 9.57 2.20 -10.69
CA TRP A 169 8.85 2.13 -11.94
C TRP A 169 8.18 0.78 -12.11
N GLY A 170 6.84 0.76 -12.08
CA GLY A 170 6.05 -0.42 -12.42
C GLY A 170 6.03 -0.63 -13.92
N VAL A 171 6.36 -1.83 -14.36
CA VAL A 171 6.30 -2.21 -15.77
C VAL A 171 5.02 -3.03 -15.99
N GLY A 172 3.91 -2.31 -16.12
CA GLY A 172 2.55 -2.86 -16.20
C GLY A 172 1.90 -3.05 -14.83
N ASN A 173 0.62 -3.41 -14.85
CA ASN A 173 -0.22 -3.71 -13.70
C ASN A 173 -1.20 -4.82 -14.04
N GLU A 174 -1.31 -5.85 -13.16
CA GLU A 174 -2.31 -6.93 -13.32
C GLU A 174 -2.44 -7.44 -14.75
N ASN A 175 -1.32 -7.67 -15.42
CA ASN A 175 -1.31 -8.00 -16.84
C ASN A 175 -1.97 -9.35 -17.17
N TRP A 176 -2.20 -10.19 -16.14
CA TRP A 176 -3.06 -11.38 -16.19
C TRP A 176 -4.55 -11.05 -16.35
N GLY A 177 -4.96 -9.83 -15.98
CA GLY A 177 -6.35 -9.35 -15.96
C GLY A 177 -6.52 -8.04 -16.72
N CYS A 178 -6.89 -6.98 -16.01
CA CYS A 178 -7.20 -5.67 -16.60
C CYS A 178 -6.05 -5.04 -17.39
N GLY A 179 -4.81 -5.36 -17.04
CA GLY A 179 -3.62 -4.86 -17.75
C GLY A 179 -3.28 -5.61 -19.03
N GLY A 180 -4.24 -6.29 -19.68
CA GLY A 180 -4.06 -6.86 -21.01
C GLY A 180 -4.44 -8.33 -21.17
N ASN A 181 -4.94 -9.01 -20.11
CA ASN A 181 -5.38 -10.40 -20.14
C ASN A 181 -4.33 -11.35 -20.75
N MET A 182 -3.09 -11.21 -20.29
CA MET A 182 -1.93 -11.91 -20.85
C MET A 182 -1.68 -13.23 -20.14
N ARG A 183 -0.99 -14.14 -20.84
CA ARG A 183 -0.37 -15.32 -20.23
C ARG A 183 0.98 -14.93 -19.61
N PRO A 184 1.45 -15.64 -18.57
CA PRO A 184 2.68 -15.25 -17.86
C PRO A 184 3.93 -15.26 -18.74
N GLU A 185 4.05 -16.20 -19.70
CA GLU A 185 5.18 -16.24 -20.63
C GLU A 185 5.20 -15.02 -21.55
N PHE A 186 4.02 -14.61 -22.02
CA PHE A 186 3.90 -13.44 -22.90
C PHE A 186 4.24 -12.17 -22.14
N TYR A 187 3.66 -11.99 -20.94
CA TYR A 187 4.00 -10.86 -20.08
C TYR A 187 5.49 -10.84 -19.73
N GLY A 188 6.08 -11.97 -19.33
CA GLY A 188 7.50 -12.06 -19.01
C GLY A 188 8.40 -11.60 -20.15
N ASN A 189 8.05 -11.91 -21.42
CA ASN A 189 8.77 -11.43 -22.59
C ASN A 189 8.55 -9.92 -22.84
N LEU A 190 7.31 -9.42 -22.66
CA LEU A 190 7.03 -7.98 -22.74
C LEU A 190 7.77 -7.22 -21.64
N TYR A 191 7.75 -7.72 -20.40
CA TYR A 191 8.51 -7.13 -19.30
C TYR A 191 9.99 -6.95 -19.68
N ARG A 192 10.64 -8.00 -20.20
CA ARG A 192 12.03 -7.95 -20.66
C ARG A 192 12.26 -6.85 -21.69
N GLN A 193 11.34 -6.70 -22.63
CA GLN A 193 11.40 -5.67 -23.65
C GLN A 193 11.21 -4.27 -23.06
N PHE A 194 10.14 -4.02 -22.33
CA PHE A 194 9.79 -2.71 -21.78
C PHE A 194 10.83 -2.22 -20.76
N GLN A 195 11.24 -3.07 -19.81
CA GLN A 195 12.22 -2.71 -18.79
C GLN A 195 13.57 -2.29 -19.38
N THR A 196 13.94 -2.81 -20.55
CA THR A 196 15.17 -2.44 -21.25
C THR A 196 15.20 -0.94 -21.59
N TYR A 197 14.04 -0.35 -21.84
CA TYR A 197 13.90 1.04 -22.23
C TYR A 197 13.50 1.97 -21.06
N VAL A 198 13.26 1.42 -19.89
CA VAL A 198 13.24 2.20 -18.62
C VAL A 198 14.70 2.47 -18.23
N ARG A 199 15.24 3.57 -18.69
CA ARG A 199 16.67 3.88 -18.59
C ARG A 199 16.97 4.70 -17.36
N ASN A 200 18.12 4.43 -16.75
CA ASN A 200 18.67 5.24 -15.67
C ASN A 200 19.47 6.42 -16.24
N TYR A 201 18.84 7.57 -16.35
CA TYR A 201 19.50 8.79 -16.79
C TYR A 201 20.30 9.49 -15.69
N ASP A 202 19.98 9.20 -14.42
CA ASP A 202 20.76 9.63 -13.25
C ASP A 202 21.37 8.39 -12.56
N PRO A 203 22.68 8.12 -12.76
CA PRO A 203 23.34 6.97 -12.13
C PRO A 203 23.41 7.06 -10.60
N GLN A 204 23.24 8.25 -10.02
CA GLN A 204 23.24 8.42 -8.55
C GLN A 204 21.89 8.08 -7.93
N HIS A 205 20.80 8.08 -8.74
CA HIS A 205 19.46 7.75 -8.32
C HIS A 205 18.83 6.79 -9.35
N PRO A 206 19.29 5.52 -9.37
CA PRO A 206 18.78 4.54 -10.33
C PRO A 206 17.31 4.21 -10.02
N ILE A 207 16.52 4.13 -11.09
CA ILE A 207 15.11 3.72 -11.00
C ILE A 207 15.05 2.23 -10.67
N LYS A 208 14.37 1.85 -9.60
CA LYS A 208 14.08 0.47 -9.26
C LYS A 208 12.87 -0.02 -10.04
N LYS A 209 12.99 -1.16 -10.71
CA LYS A 209 11.99 -1.71 -11.62
C LYS A 209 11.16 -2.78 -10.94
N ILE A 210 9.84 -2.62 -10.99
CA ILE A 210 8.88 -3.55 -10.43
C ILE A 210 8.25 -4.35 -11.56
N CYS A 211 8.40 -5.67 -11.52
CA CYS A 211 7.77 -6.59 -12.45
C CYS A 211 6.36 -6.93 -12.00
N GLY A 212 5.39 -6.96 -12.89
CA GLY A 212 4.01 -7.36 -12.61
C GLY A 212 3.93 -8.82 -12.15
N GLY A 213 3.46 -9.01 -10.94
CA GLY A 213 3.38 -10.31 -10.31
C GLY A 213 1.96 -10.88 -10.27
N ALA A 214 1.78 -11.86 -9.41
CA ALA A 214 0.60 -12.69 -9.34
C ALA A 214 -0.61 -12.01 -8.66
N ASN A 215 -1.79 -12.51 -9.00
CA ASN A 215 -2.99 -12.32 -8.23
C ASN A 215 -3.13 -13.45 -7.20
N VAL A 216 -3.22 -13.10 -5.92
CA VAL A 216 -3.48 -14.06 -4.83
C VAL A 216 -2.53 -15.26 -4.92
N ASP A 217 -3.05 -16.46 -5.02
CA ASP A 217 -2.35 -17.75 -5.03
C ASP A 217 -2.04 -18.30 -6.44
N ASP A 218 -1.95 -17.42 -7.44
CA ASP A 218 -1.46 -17.80 -8.76
C ASP A 218 0.07 -18.02 -8.74
N TYR A 219 0.47 -19.12 -8.11
CA TYR A 219 1.87 -19.50 -7.99
C TYR A 219 2.52 -19.84 -9.35
N GLU A 220 1.71 -20.27 -10.33
CA GLU A 220 2.16 -20.54 -11.69
C GLU A 220 2.60 -19.25 -12.40
N TRP A 221 1.85 -18.15 -12.21
CA TRP A 221 2.26 -16.85 -12.73
C TRP A 221 3.65 -16.45 -12.19
N THR A 222 3.84 -16.54 -10.88
CA THR A 222 5.12 -16.18 -10.25
C THR A 222 6.28 -17.03 -10.78
N ASP A 223 6.09 -18.34 -10.86
CA ASP A 223 7.11 -19.26 -11.34
C ASP A 223 7.46 -19.01 -12.80
N THR A 224 6.46 -18.91 -13.67
CA THR A 224 6.63 -18.73 -15.11
C THR A 224 7.24 -17.39 -15.48
N VAL A 225 6.82 -16.29 -14.81
CA VAL A 225 7.42 -14.96 -15.03
C VAL A 225 8.90 -14.98 -14.63
N LEU A 226 9.24 -15.55 -13.48
CA LEU A 226 10.63 -15.65 -13.04
C LEU A 226 11.45 -16.56 -13.96
N GLN A 227 10.92 -17.70 -14.39
CA GLN A 227 11.58 -18.56 -15.36
C GLN A 227 11.86 -17.84 -16.69
N THR A 228 10.91 -17.04 -17.16
CA THR A 228 11.03 -16.30 -18.42
C THR A 228 12.06 -15.18 -18.32
N THR A 229 12.14 -14.52 -17.16
CA THR A 229 13.02 -13.36 -16.95
C THR A 229 14.44 -13.77 -16.54
N PHE A 230 14.63 -14.81 -15.72
CA PHE A 230 15.93 -15.24 -15.20
C PHE A 230 16.49 -16.48 -15.94
N GLY A 231 15.63 -17.40 -16.40
CA GLY A 231 15.99 -18.78 -16.73
C GLY A 231 16.85 -19.02 -17.97
N ARG A 232 17.09 -18.05 -18.85
CA ARG A 232 17.73 -18.29 -20.14
C ARG A 232 18.80 -17.29 -20.56
N CYS A 233 19.17 -16.35 -19.70
CA CYS A 233 20.10 -15.29 -20.07
C CYS A 233 21.27 -15.23 -19.11
N PRO A 234 22.48 -14.89 -19.60
CA PRO A 234 23.56 -14.47 -18.73
C PRO A 234 23.11 -13.31 -17.83
N ASP A 235 23.69 -13.19 -16.65
CA ASP A 235 23.27 -12.23 -15.62
C ASP A 235 23.09 -10.79 -16.11
N PHE A 236 23.89 -10.35 -17.07
CA PHE A 236 23.78 -9.00 -17.65
C PHE A 236 22.71 -8.84 -18.74
N LEU A 237 22.07 -9.94 -19.17
CA LEU A 237 21.03 -9.94 -20.22
C LEU A 237 19.65 -10.36 -19.71
N HIS A 238 19.50 -10.73 -18.41
CA HIS A 238 18.20 -11.06 -17.85
C HIS A 238 17.25 -9.85 -17.80
N GLY A 239 15.98 -10.10 -17.56
CA GLY A 239 14.98 -9.05 -17.43
C GLY A 239 15.07 -8.33 -16.08
N GLN A 240 16.08 -7.52 -15.89
CA GLN A 240 16.41 -6.81 -14.65
C GLN A 240 15.19 -6.30 -13.88
N MET A 241 14.98 -6.85 -12.68
CA MET A 241 13.93 -6.38 -11.74
C MET A 241 14.52 -6.20 -10.35
N ASP A 242 14.01 -5.23 -9.64
CA ASP A 242 14.33 -4.97 -8.24
C ASP A 242 13.27 -5.55 -7.30
N ALA A 243 12.03 -5.69 -7.80
CA ALA A 243 10.97 -6.38 -7.08
C ALA A 243 9.97 -7.04 -8.04
N LEU A 244 9.26 -8.04 -7.50
CA LEU A 244 8.12 -8.70 -8.12
C LEU A 244 6.85 -8.35 -7.35
N SER A 245 5.81 -7.91 -8.05
CA SER A 245 4.53 -7.51 -7.47
C SER A 245 3.73 -8.71 -6.96
N LEU A 246 2.84 -8.47 -6.00
CA LEU A 246 1.81 -9.40 -5.52
C LEU A 246 0.59 -8.59 -5.10
N HIS A 247 -0.61 -8.99 -5.54
CA HIS A 247 -1.86 -8.36 -5.17
C HIS A 247 -2.73 -9.30 -4.35
N TYR A 248 -3.28 -8.79 -3.25
CA TYR A 248 -4.25 -9.51 -2.46
C TYR A 248 -5.22 -8.59 -1.72
N TYR A 249 -6.51 -8.80 -1.94
CA TYR A 249 -7.59 -8.14 -1.21
C TYR A 249 -8.36 -9.11 -0.33
N VAL A 250 -8.69 -8.68 0.88
CA VAL A 250 -9.54 -9.43 1.80
C VAL A 250 -11.00 -9.28 1.37
N HIS A 251 -11.57 -10.36 0.85
CA HIS A 251 -13.00 -10.48 0.50
C HIS A 251 -13.67 -11.47 1.44
N PRO A 252 -14.29 -11.06 2.54
CA PRO A 252 -14.82 -12.01 3.55
C PRO A 252 -15.80 -13.02 2.97
N GLY A 253 -16.78 -12.58 2.17
CA GLY A 253 -17.77 -13.42 1.51
C GLY A 253 -17.34 -13.96 0.13
N GLY A 254 -16.13 -13.62 -0.34
CA GLY A 254 -15.62 -13.96 -1.68
C GLY A 254 -15.96 -12.92 -2.75
N TRP A 255 -15.48 -13.14 -3.97
CA TRP A 255 -15.54 -12.14 -5.05
C TRP A 255 -16.95 -11.68 -5.41
N MET A 256 -17.92 -12.59 -5.46
CA MET A 256 -19.29 -12.29 -5.91
C MET A 256 -20.19 -11.69 -4.82
N ASN A 257 -19.80 -11.82 -3.55
CA ASN A 257 -20.54 -11.29 -2.40
C ASN A 257 -19.51 -10.93 -1.32
N LYS A 258 -18.92 -9.75 -1.45
CA LYS A 258 -17.82 -9.33 -0.57
C LYS A 258 -18.28 -9.02 0.85
N GLY A 259 -19.56 -8.69 1.01
CA GLY A 259 -20.17 -8.30 2.26
C GLY A 259 -20.07 -6.81 2.55
N SER A 260 -20.91 -6.33 3.45
CA SER A 260 -20.97 -4.93 3.85
C SER A 260 -19.74 -4.50 4.66
N ALA A 261 -19.31 -3.27 4.44
CA ALA A 261 -18.27 -2.64 5.25
C ALA A 261 -18.71 -2.39 6.70
N THR A 262 -19.98 -2.10 6.94
CA THR A 262 -20.53 -1.70 8.24
C THR A 262 -21.53 -2.68 8.85
N GLU A 263 -22.24 -3.48 8.02
CA GLU A 263 -23.27 -4.41 8.48
C GLU A 263 -22.76 -5.85 8.38
N PHE A 264 -22.29 -6.42 9.48
CA PHE A 264 -21.74 -7.76 9.56
C PHE A 264 -21.86 -8.31 11.00
N ASP A 265 -21.81 -9.62 11.16
CA ASP A 265 -21.86 -10.30 12.46
C ASP A 265 -20.47 -10.78 12.93
N GLY A 266 -20.45 -11.47 14.07
CA GLY A 266 -19.22 -12.01 14.64
C GLY A 266 -18.57 -13.12 13.81
N GLU A 267 -19.37 -13.88 13.06
CA GLU A 267 -18.85 -14.92 12.15
C GLU A 267 -18.09 -14.26 10.99
N MET A 268 -18.70 -13.26 10.35
CA MET A 268 -18.07 -12.50 9.27
C MET A 268 -16.82 -11.74 9.76
N TRP A 269 -16.81 -11.27 11.01
CA TRP A 269 -15.62 -10.72 11.64
C TRP A 269 -14.46 -11.70 11.62
N TYR A 270 -14.64 -12.90 12.18
CA TYR A 270 -13.56 -13.89 12.24
C TYR A 270 -13.14 -14.41 10.87
N LYS A 271 -14.08 -14.53 9.95
CA LYS A 271 -13.79 -14.86 8.56
C LYS A 271 -12.91 -13.79 7.89
N THR A 272 -13.18 -12.51 8.18
CA THR A 272 -12.33 -11.41 7.72
C THR A 272 -10.92 -11.52 8.29
N MET A 273 -10.78 -11.77 9.60
CA MET A 273 -9.45 -11.96 10.23
C MET A 273 -8.70 -13.15 9.64
N LYS A 274 -9.40 -14.27 9.42
CA LYS A 274 -8.81 -15.45 8.78
C LYS A 274 -8.31 -15.16 7.37
N LYS A 275 -9.11 -14.41 6.60
CA LYS A 275 -8.71 -13.96 5.26
C LYS A 275 -7.52 -13.00 5.32
N ALA A 276 -7.44 -12.12 6.29
CA ALA A 276 -6.25 -11.26 6.45
C ALA A 276 -4.98 -12.08 6.73
N TYR A 277 -5.07 -13.14 7.55
CA TYR A 277 -3.95 -14.06 7.79
C TYR A 277 -3.54 -14.89 6.56
N PHE A 278 -4.37 -15.00 5.54
CA PHE A 278 -3.99 -15.68 4.30
C PHE A 278 -2.80 -14.99 3.61
N MET A 279 -2.57 -13.72 3.86
CA MET A 279 -1.37 -13.00 3.40
C MET A 279 -0.07 -13.69 3.84
N GLU A 280 -0.03 -14.29 5.05
CA GLU A 280 1.14 -15.06 5.54
C GLU A 280 1.47 -16.21 4.59
N GLU A 281 0.44 -16.99 4.20
CA GLU A 281 0.63 -18.11 3.26
C GLU A 281 1.12 -17.62 1.90
N LEU A 282 0.55 -16.52 1.40
CA LEU A 282 0.93 -15.93 0.12
C LEU A 282 2.38 -15.49 0.10
N VAL A 283 2.79 -14.71 1.11
CA VAL A 283 4.18 -14.23 1.22
C VAL A 283 5.17 -15.40 1.31
N VAL A 284 4.86 -16.42 2.13
CA VAL A 284 5.72 -17.60 2.29
C VAL A 284 5.82 -18.40 0.99
N LYS A 285 4.70 -18.70 0.33
CA LYS A 285 4.70 -19.56 -0.87
C LYS A 285 5.29 -18.86 -2.10
N HIS A 286 4.90 -17.60 -2.37
CA HIS A 286 5.52 -16.82 -3.44
C HIS A 286 7.01 -16.58 -3.15
N GLY A 287 7.36 -16.29 -1.89
CA GLY A 287 8.74 -16.15 -1.45
C GLY A 287 9.58 -17.40 -1.70
N ALA A 288 9.04 -18.58 -1.40
CA ALA A 288 9.72 -19.86 -1.68
C ALA A 288 9.93 -20.11 -3.18
N ILE A 289 9.04 -19.64 -4.04
CA ILE A 289 9.24 -19.67 -5.49
C ILE A 289 10.36 -18.72 -5.89
N MET A 290 10.33 -17.48 -5.38
CA MET A 290 11.36 -16.48 -5.64
C MET A 290 12.74 -16.97 -5.19
N ASP A 291 12.86 -17.66 -4.04
CA ASP A 291 14.12 -18.19 -3.51
C ASP A 291 14.79 -19.23 -4.44
N ARG A 292 14.01 -19.89 -5.33
CA ARG A 292 14.59 -20.80 -6.34
C ARG A 292 15.36 -20.06 -7.44
N TYR A 293 14.97 -18.85 -7.76
CA TYR A 293 15.58 -18.01 -8.80
C TYR A 293 16.54 -16.98 -8.25
N ASP A 294 16.28 -16.51 -7.04
CA ASP A 294 17.04 -15.47 -6.33
C ASP A 294 17.26 -15.87 -4.86
N PRO A 295 18.16 -16.87 -4.59
CA PRO A 295 18.41 -17.34 -3.23
C PRO A 295 19.08 -16.28 -2.33
N GLU A 296 19.73 -15.27 -2.91
CA GLU A 296 20.34 -14.16 -2.18
C GLU A 296 19.34 -13.06 -1.79
N LYS A 297 18.08 -13.21 -2.17
CA LYS A 297 16.99 -12.26 -1.88
C LYS A 297 17.26 -10.82 -2.33
N LYS A 298 17.88 -10.65 -3.49
CA LYS A 298 18.15 -9.35 -4.11
C LYS A 298 16.88 -8.72 -4.71
N VAL A 299 15.98 -9.57 -5.20
CA VAL A 299 14.68 -9.15 -5.73
C VAL A 299 13.67 -9.12 -4.59
N GLY A 300 13.14 -7.94 -4.28
CA GLY A 300 12.11 -7.78 -3.26
C GLY A 300 10.75 -8.32 -3.70
N MET A 301 9.90 -8.69 -2.74
CA MET A 301 8.46 -8.82 -2.96
C MET A 301 7.83 -7.46 -2.73
N CYS A 302 7.00 -7.01 -3.67
CA CYS A 302 6.26 -5.77 -3.63
C CYS A 302 4.76 -6.08 -3.55
N VAL A 303 4.15 -5.94 -2.38
CA VAL A 303 2.70 -6.12 -2.23
C VAL A 303 2.02 -4.78 -2.50
N ASP A 304 2.05 -4.34 -3.76
CA ASP A 304 1.66 -3.00 -4.17
C ASP A 304 0.15 -2.79 -4.37
N GLU A 305 -0.65 -3.82 -4.06
CA GLU A 305 -2.08 -3.69 -3.79
C GLU A 305 -2.49 -4.66 -2.66
N TRP A 306 -2.91 -4.09 -1.53
CA TRP A 306 -3.45 -4.85 -0.42
C TRP A 306 -4.49 -4.05 0.35
N GLY A 307 -5.39 -4.73 1.04
CA GLY A 307 -6.42 -4.14 1.89
C GLY A 307 -7.69 -4.98 1.90
N ALA A 308 -8.73 -4.46 2.53
CA ALA A 308 -10.06 -5.04 2.52
C ALA A 308 -10.90 -4.44 1.37
N TRP A 309 -11.65 -5.30 0.70
CA TRP A 309 -12.56 -4.91 -0.37
C TRP A 309 -13.95 -5.47 -0.09
N TYR A 310 -14.88 -4.59 0.25
CA TYR A 310 -16.28 -4.89 0.53
C TYR A 310 -17.19 -4.46 -0.62
N ASP A 311 -18.47 -4.73 -0.49
CA ASP A 311 -19.48 -4.11 -1.33
C ASP A 311 -19.48 -2.60 -1.11
N VAL A 312 -19.71 -1.83 -2.17
CA VAL A 312 -19.71 -0.36 -2.10
C VAL A 312 -20.83 0.17 -1.22
N GLU A 313 -20.64 1.33 -0.63
CA GLU A 313 -21.71 1.97 0.15
C GLU A 313 -22.96 2.22 -0.70
N PRO A 314 -24.16 1.89 -0.19
CA PRO A 314 -25.40 2.05 -0.91
C PRO A 314 -25.60 3.48 -1.45
N GLY A 315 -26.05 3.59 -2.69
CA GLY A 315 -26.32 4.90 -3.35
C GLY A 315 -25.09 5.54 -3.99
N THR A 316 -23.91 4.93 -3.89
CA THR A 316 -22.70 5.40 -4.58
C THR A 316 -22.52 4.71 -5.93
N ASN A 317 -21.68 5.27 -6.81
CA ASN A 317 -21.33 4.63 -8.08
C ASN A 317 -20.55 3.34 -7.78
N PRO A 318 -21.02 2.17 -8.23
CA PRO A 318 -20.34 0.89 -7.94
C PRO A 318 -18.88 0.83 -8.43
N GLY A 319 -18.58 1.51 -9.54
CA GLY A 319 -17.23 1.58 -10.09
C GLY A 319 -16.28 2.53 -9.34
N PHE A 320 -16.78 3.25 -8.32
CA PHE A 320 -15.94 4.13 -7.51
C PHE A 320 -15.34 3.44 -6.29
N LEU A 321 -15.77 2.23 -6.00
CA LEU A 321 -15.27 1.40 -4.89
C LEU A 321 -15.23 2.13 -3.54
N TYR A 322 -16.18 3.05 -3.33
CA TYR A 322 -16.29 3.78 -2.07
C TYR A 322 -16.92 2.87 -1.00
N GLN A 323 -16.21 2.68 0.09
CA GLN A 323 -16.65 1.92 1.25
C GLN A 323 -16.23 2.61 2.54
N GLN A 324 -16.98 2.36 3.63
CA GLN A 324 -16.59 2.72 4.97
C GLN A 324 -15.48 1.81 5.51
N ASN A 325 -14.79 2.30 6.54
CA ASN A 325 -13.76 1.57 7.27
C ASN A 325 -14.13 1.52 8.75
N THR A 326 -14.20 0.32 9.33
CA THR A 326 -14.52 0.12 10.73
C THR A 326 -13.29 -0.27 11.55
N VAL A 327 -13.45 -0.53 12.84
CA VAL A 327 -12.40 -1.12 13.69
C VAL A 327 -11.96 -2.50 13.17
N ARG A 328 -12.77 -3.19 12.36
CA ARG A 328 -12.41 -4.43 11.67
C ARG A 328 -11.26 -4.19 10.70
N ASP A 329 -11.30 -3.10 9.95
CA ASP A 329 -10.26 -2.73 8.98
C ASP A 329 -8.96 -2.31 9.67
N ALA A 330 -9.04 -1.67 10.82
CA ALA A 330 -7.87 -1.41 11.67
C ALA A 330 -7.12 -2.72 12.00
N LEU A 331 -7.85 -3.79 12.31
CA LEU A 331 -7.24 -5.09 12.61
C LEU A 331 -6.76 -5.83 11.34
N VAL A 332 -7.43 -5.69 10.22
CA VAL A 332 -6.91 -6.17 8.92
C VAL A 332 -5.57 -5.52 8.62
N ALA A 333 -5.45 -4.20 8.80
CA ALA A 333 -4.20 -3.49 8.61
C ALA A 333 -3.12 -3.97 9.60
N ALA A 334 -3.46 -4.12 10.88
CA ALA A 334 -2.53 -4.59 11.92
C ALA A 334 -2.00 -6.00 11.61
N ILE A 335 -2.85 -6.95 11.22
CA ILE A 335 -2.44 -8.30 10.82
C ILE A 335 -1.48 -8.24 9.64
N THR A 336 -1.87 -7.53 8.59
CA THR A 336 -1.12 -7.47 7.33
C THR A 336 0.25 -6.81 7.52
N LEU A 337 0.32 -5.68 8.23
CA LEU A 337 1.58 -4.99 8.52
C LEU A 337 2.50 -5.81 9.43
N ASN A 338 1.95 -6.52 10.42
CA ASN A 338 2.75 -7.42 11.25
C ASN A 338 3.34 -8.57 10.44
N ILE A 339 2.59 -9.11 9.46
CA ILE A 339 3.10 -10.12 8.52
C ILE A 339 4.23 -9.53 7.67
N PHE A 340 4.02 -8.36 7.08
CA PHE A 340 5.07 -7.72 6.25
C PHE A 340 6.34 -7.44 7.04
N ASN A 341 6.22 -6.92 8.27
CA ASN A 341 7.37 -6.71 9.15
C ASN A 341 8.13 -8.02 9.41
N LYS A 342 7.42 -9.12 9.72
CA LYS A 342 8.02 -10.44 9.99
C LYS A 342 8.72 -11.05 8.77
N HIS A 343 8.29 -10.67 7.57
CA HIS A 343 8.86 -11.13 6.31
C HIS A 343 9.67 -10.04 5.58
N SER A 344 10.17 -9.03 6.31
CA SER A 344 10.96 -7.93 5.73
C SER A 344 12.31 -8.34 5.14
N ASP A 345 12.70 -9.60 5.30
CA ASP A 345 13.80 -10.19 4.54
C ASP A 345 13.48 -10.33 3.04
N ARG A 346 12.21 -10.55 2.68
CA ARG A 346 11.74 -10.67 1.28
C ARG A 346 10.76 -9.55 0.89
N VAL A 347 9.82 -9.18 1.76
CA VAL A 347 8.89 -8.05 1.51
C VAL A 347 9.65 -6.74 1.68
N LYS A 348 9.78 -5.97 0.59
CA LYS A 348 10.54 -4.71 0.59
C LYS A 348 9.67 -3.49 0.35
N MET A 349 8.42 -3.71 -0.06
CA MET A 349 7.52 -2.63 -0.44
C MET A 349 6.08 -3.13 -0.37
N ALA A 350 5.16 -2.25 0.01
CA ALA A 350 3.74 -2.50 -0.06
C ALA A 350 2.98 -1.18 -0.30
N CYS A 351 1.79 -1.25 -0.90
CA CYS A 351 0.94 -0.08 -1.09
C CYS A 351 -0.48 -0.39 -0.63
N LEU A 352 -0.92 0.29 0.42
CA LEU A 352 -2.32 0.19 0.86
C LEU A 352 -3.23 0.76 -0.22
N ALA A 353 -4.25 0.01 -0.58
CA ALA A 353 -5.26 0.42 -1.53
C ALA A 353 -6.55 0.89 -0.82
N GLN A 354 -6.92 2.19 -0.95
CA GLN A 354 -6.10 3.23 -1.53
C GLN A 354 -5.97 4.39 -0.54
N MET A 355 -5.34 5.47 -0.94
CA MET A 355 -5.02 6.57 -0.03
C MET A 355 -6.28 7.31 0.46
N VAL A 356 -7.20 7.67 -0.44
CA VAL A 356 -8.39 8.49 -0.15
C VAL A 356 -9.63 7.93 -0.83
N ASN A 357 -10.74 7.83 -0.12
CA ASN A 357 -12.10 7.55 -0.61
C ASN A 357 -12.33 6.19 -1.31
N VAL A 358 -11.34 5.35 -1.44
CA VAL A 358 -11.42 4.12 -2.22
C VAL A 358 -10.94 2.94 -1.39
N LEU A 359 -11.73 1.87 -1.37
CA LEU A 359 -11.40 0.64 -0.65
C LEU A 359 -11.03 0.90 0.82
N GLN A 360 -9.95 0.31 1.31
CA GLN A 360 -9.48 0.51 2.70
C GLN A 360 -8.72 1.85 2.83
N ALA A 361 -9.38 2.96 2.54
CA ALA A 361 -8.76 4.26 2.55
C ALA A 361 -8.34 4.73 3.95
N VAL A 362 -7.22 5.44 4.05
CA VAL A 362 -6.82 6.08 5.32
C VAL A 362 -7.59 7.37 5.58
N ILE A 363 -8.09 8.03 4.55
CA ILE A 363 -8.84 9.29 4.62
C ILE A 363 -10.13 9.19 3.81
N LEU A 364 -11.22 9.73 4.33
CA LEU A 364 -12.44 9.99 3.56
C LEU A 364 -12.69 11.49 3.47
N THR A 365 -13.23 11.94 2.32
CA THR A 365 -13.58 13.34 2.09
C THR A 365 -15.00 13.48 1.56
N GLU A 366 -15.67 14.58 1.91
CA GLU A 366 -16.96 14.98 1.39
C GLU A 366 -17.05 16.51 1.37
N GLY A 367 -17.02 17.12 0.17
CA GLY A 367 -16.94 18.57 0.07
C GLY A 367 -15.74 19.13 0.85
N GLU A 368 -15.99 20.07 1.75
CA GLU A 368 -14.96 20.67 2.61
C GLU A 368 -14.52 19.79 3.77
N LYS A 369 -15.27 18.73 4.07
CA LYS A 369 -15.00 17.85 5.21
C LYS A 369 -13.94 16.79 4.88
N MET A 370 -13.14 16.42 5.88
CA MET A 370 -12.19 15.33 5.85
C MET A 370 -12.24 14.58 7.19
N LEU A 371 -12.11 13.27 7.16
CA LEU A 371 -11.95 12.45 8.36
C LEU A 371 -10.84 11.41 8.19
N LYS A 372 -10.22 11.04 9.29
CA LYS A 372 -9.25 9.94 9.43
C LYS A 372 -10.00 8.66 9.74
N THR A 373 -9.76 7.59 8.99
CA THR A 373 -10.39 6.29 9.23
C THR A 373 -9.69 5.52 10.36
N PRO A 374 -10.28 4.44 10.90
CA PRO A 374 -9.56 3.56 11.83
C PRO A 374 -8.26 3.00 11.27
N THR A 375 -8.19 2.74 9.95
CA THR A 375 -6.96 2.34 9.25
C THR A 375 -5.87 3.42 9.32
N TYR A 376 -6.23 4.70 9.21
CA TYR A 376 -5.28 5.81 9.39
C TYR A 376 -4.54 5.72 10.72
N HIS A 377 -5.27 5.52 11.79
CA HIS A 377 -4.70 5.47 13.14
C HIS A 377 -3.73 4.30 13.33
N VAL A 378 -4.04 3.15 12.74
CA VAL A 378 -3.09 2.02 12.75
C VAL A 378 -1.83 2.36 11.95
N MET A 379 -1.96 2.87 10.73
CA MET A 379 -0.80 3.29 9.93
C MET A 379 0.06 4.32 10.67
N HIS A 380 -0.58 5.27 11.37
CA HIS A 380 0.11 6.28 12.15
C HIS A 380 0.90 5.69 13.33
N MET A 381 0.32 4.76 14.09
CA MET A 381 1.03 4.07 15.17
C MET A 381 2.18 3.19 14.64
N TYR A 382 1.95 2.48 13.55
CA TYR A 382 2.92 1.56 12.94
C TYR A 382 4.09 2.25 12.22
N ARG A 383 4.02 3.58 11.95
CA ARG A 383 5.10 4.33 11.29
C ARG A 383 6.46 4.21 11.99
N HIS A 384 6.46 3.88 13.27
CA HIS A 384 7.68 3.69 14.06
C HIS A 384 8.49 2.45 13.66
N HIS A 385 7.89 1.50 12.93
CA HIS A 385 8.61 0.37 12.33
C HIS A 385 9.36 0.74 11.05
N GLN A 386 9.05 1.90 10.45
CA GLN A 386 9.73 2.33 9.23
C GLN A 386 11.23 2.55 9.46
N ASN A 387 12.05 1.92 8.61
CA ASN A 387 13.50 2.02 8.68
C ASN A 387 14.05 1.54 10.04
N ALA A 388 13.48 0.46 10.57
CA ALA A 388 13.85 -0.21 11.80
C ALA A 388 14.34 -1.65 11.53
N ASP A 389 15.03 -2.25 12.48
CA ASP A 389 15.42 -3.64 12.39
C ASP A 389 14.40 -4.54 13.10
N LEU A 390 13.88 -5.54 12.40
CA LEU A 390 13.00 -6.55 12.97
C LEU A 390 13.75 -7.34 14.05
N LEU A 391 13.17 -7.43 15.25
CA LEU A 391 13.70 -8.26 16.34
C LEU A 391 13.06 -9.64 16.38
N GLU A 392 13.82 -10.64 16.82
CA GLU A 392 13.22 -11.94 17.11
C GLU A 392 12.21 -11.80 18.26
N SER A 393 10.96 -12.15 17.99
CA SER A 393 9.88 -12.20 18.96
C SER A 393 9.14 -13.53 18.90
N LYS A 394 8.62 -13.96 20.05
CA LYS A 394 7.83 -15.19 20.16
C LYS A 394 6.69 -15.00 21.16
N LEU A 395 5.48 -15.06 20.67
CA LEU A 395 4.28 -15.06 21.49
C LEU A 395 3.98 -16.48 21.98
N THR A 396 3.82 -16.66 23.29
CA THR A 396 3.43 -17.92 23.94
C THR A 396 2.13 -17.73 24.74
N ASP A 397 1.48 -18.84 25.07
CA ASP A 397 0.21 -18.84 25.81
C ASP A 397 -0.91 -18.01 25.15
N CYS A 398 -0.81 -17.80 23.84
CA CYS A 398 -1.84 -17.19 23.03
C CYS A 398 -2.84 -18.27 22.57
N LYS A 399 -4.11 -18.06 22.91
CA LYS A 399 -5.18 -18.98 22.49
C LYS A 399 -5.64 -18.69 21.06
N ALA A 400 -6.19 -19.69 20.41
CA ALA A 400 -6.96 -19.53 19.21
C ALA A 400 -8.39 -19.11 19.57
N ILE A 401 -8.96 -18.25 18.73
CA ILE A 401 -10.35 -17.77 18.82
C ILE A 401 -11.00 -17.84 17.44
N GLY A 402 -12.26 -17.51 17.35
CA GLY A 402 -13.03 -17.55 16.11
C GLY A 402 -13.99 -18.74 16.08
N THR A 403 -14.47 -19.07 14.89
CA THR A 403 -15.32 -20.25 14.66
C THR A 403 -14.46 -21.50 14.47
N ALA A 404 -15.09 -22.67 14.46
CA ALA A 404 -14.40 -23.93 14.17
C ALA A 404 -13.80 -23.94 12.73
N GLU A 405 -14.46 -23.24 11.81
CA GLU A 405 -14.05 -23.14 10.40
C GLU A 405 -12.98 -22.05 10.20
N ASP A 406 -13.06 -20.96 10.96
CA ASP A 406 -12.17 -19.79 10.85
C ASP A 406 -11.40 -19.52 12.16
N PRO A 407 -10.55 -20.44 12.62
CA PRO A 407 -9.71 -20.20 13.80
C PRO A 407 -8.58 -19.23 13.47
N VAL A 408 -8.35 -18.26 14.38
CA VAL A 408 -7.26 -17.31 14.29
C VAL A 408 -6.55 -17.16 15.64
N PRO A 409 -5.26 -16.83 15.70
CA PRO A 409 -4.62 -16.46 16.96
C PRO A 409 -5.31 -15.22 17.55
N MET A 410 -5.52 -15.20 18.85
CA MET A 410 -6.18 -14.07 19.52
C MET A 410 -5.38 -12.77 19.38
N ILE A 411 -4.05 -12.88 19.36
CA ILE A 411 -3.13 -11.74 19.30
C ILE A 411 -2.25 -11.82 18.06
N THR A 412 -2.15 -10.74 17.31
CA THR A 412 -1.12 -10.49 16.29
C THR A 412 -0.07 -9.55 16.84
N GLU A 413 1.19 -9.67 16.40
CA GLU A 413 2.28 -8.83 16.91
C GLU A 413 3.42 -8.66 15.91
N SER A 414 4.18 -7.58 16.03
CA SER A 414 5.55 -7.44 15.53
C SER A 414 6.39 -6.55 16.43
N VAL A 415 7.71 -6.73 16.38
CA VAL A 415 8.66 -6.01 17.23
C VAL A 415 9.85 -5.57 16.40
N SER A 416 10.21 -4.30 16.52
CA SER A 416 11.41 -3.77 15.85
C SER A 416 12.22 -2.86 16.77
N GLU A 417 13.44 -2.55 16.35
CA GLU A 417 14.33 -1.62 17.05
C GLU A 417 14.90 -0.61 16.07
N LYS A 418 14.89 0.65 16.46
CA LYS A 418 15.54 1.75 15.76
C LYS A 418 16.15 2.72 16.76
N ASP A 419 17.44 3.00 16.62
CA ASP A 419 18.16 4.00 17.42
C ASP A 419 18.01 3.80 18.95
N GLY A 420 17.96 2.54 19.40
CA GLY A 420 17.79 2.18 20.82
C GLY A 420 16.34 2.20 21.31
N VAL A 421 15.38 2.48 20.46
CA VAL A 421 13.94 2.43 20.77
C VAL A 421 13.34 1.14 20.24
N ILE A 422 12.72 0.36 21.11
CA ILE A 422 11.96 -0.84 20.73
C ILE A 422 10.51 -0.47 20.55
N THR A 423 9.99 -0.74 19.36
CA THR A 423 8.57 -0.60 19.03
C THR A 423 7.89 -1.96 19.06
N VAL A 424 6.80 -2.07 19.80
CA VAL A 424 5.97 -3.29 19.89
C VAL A 424 4.56 -2.94 19.43
N THR A 425 4.07 -3.62 18.42
CA THR A 425 2.68 -3.50 17.97
C THR A 425 1.93 -4.79 18.26
N LEU A 426 0.71 -4.65 18.77
CA LEU A 426 -0.15 -5.75 19.18
C LEU A 426 -1.59 -5.51 18.70
N GLY A 427 -2.25 -6.54 18.19
CA GLY A 427 -3.67 -6.49 17.87
C GLY A 427 -4.43 -7.61 18.58
N ASN A 428 -5.49 -7.28 19.33
CA ASN A 428 -6.41 -8.26 19.91
C ASN A 428 -7.62 -8.46 18.99
N LEU A 429 -7.73 -9.60 18.38
CA LEU A 429 -8.76 -9.95 17.40
C LEU A 429 -10.10 -10.40 18.02
N SER A 430 -10.13 -10.63 19.33
CA SER A 430 -11.33 -11.09 20.02
C SER A 430 -12.39 -9.99 20.11
N ILE A 431 -13.62 -10.32 19.73
CA ILE A 431 -14.78 -9.44 19.91
C ILE A 431 -15.39 -9.52 21.32
N THR A 432 -14.99 -10.51 22.11
CA THR A 432 -15.62 -10.80 23.41
C THR A 432 -14.65 -10.63 24.59
N GLU A 433 -13.34 -10.85 24.40
CA GLU A 433 -12.40 -10.96 25.49
C GLU A 433 -11.25 -9.95 25.37
N ALA A 434 -10.98 -9.27 26.46
CA ALA A 434 -9.70 -8.54 26.65
C ALA A 434 -8.60 -9.54 27.02
N GLU A 435 -7.34 -9.23 26.69
CA GLU A 435 -6.20 -10.07 27.04
C GLU A 435 -5.06 -9.25 27.65
N LYS A 436 -4.31 -9.85 28.54
CA LYS A 436 -3.07 -9.28 29.06
C LYS A 436 -1.89 -9.91 28.34
N VAL A 437 -0.99 -9.07 27.87
CA VAL A 437 0.27 -9.49 27.26
C VAL A 437 1.43 -9.00 28.13
N GLN A 438 2.22 -9.94 28.66
CA GLN A 438 3.44 -9.63 29.40
C GLN A 438 4.60 -9.56 28.42
N LEU A 439 5.27 -8.42 28.33
CA LEU A 439 6.52 -8.29 27.58
C LEU A 439 7.69 -8.84 28.42
N LYS A 440 8.47 -9.75 27.84
CA LYS A 440 9.71 -10.28 28.41
C LYS A 440 10.91 -9.96 27.53
N LEU A 441 11.68 -8.97 27.95
CA LEU A 441 12.95 -8.59 27.33
C LEU A 441 14.09 -9.20 28.14
N LYS A 442 15.17 -9.59 27.47
CA LYS A 442 16.37 -10.20 28.12
C LYS A 442 17.21 -9.16 28.87
N GLY A 443 17.22 -7.91 28.40
CA GLY A 443 17.95 -6.80 29.02
C GLY A 443 17.26 -6.21 30.26
N ARG A 444 17.83 -5.15 30.81
CA ARG A 444 17.34 -4.43 31.99
C ARG A 444 17.29 -2.91 31.75
N GLY A 445 16.44 -2.22 32.51
CA GLY A 445 16.44 -0.77 32.55
C GLY A 445 15.63 -0.10 31.41
N TYR A 446 14.63 -0.81 30.88
CA TYR A 446 13.71 -0.23 29.89
C TYR A 446 12.82 0.82 30.51
N LYS A 447 12.60 1.91 29.76
CA LYS A 447 11.63 2.96 30.06
C LYS A 447 10.60 3.00 28.96
N ILE A 448 9.34 3.00 29.33
CA ILE A 448 8.24 3.21 28.37
C ILE A 448 8.27 4.69 27.97
N LEU A 449 8.30 4.93 26.68
CA LEU A 449 8.29 6.28 26.10
C LEU A 449 6.86 6.70 25.75
N GLU A 450 6.09 5.80 25.16
CA GLU A 450 4.74 6.02 24.69
C GLU A 450 3.97 4.70 24.70
N ALA A 451 2.66 4.76 24.90
CA ALA A 451 1.75 3.65 24.65
C ALA A 451 0.39 4.21 24.21
N LYS A 452 -0.08 3.74 23.07
CA LYS A 452 -1.36 4.16 22.47
C LYS A 452 -2.23 2.97 22.15
N ILE A 453 -3.53 3.20 22.10
CA ILE A 453 -4.53 2.20 21.74
C ILE A 453 -5.54 2.78 20.75
N VAL A 454 -5.89 1.98 19.74
CA VAL A 454 -7.03 2.20 18.85
C VAL A 454 -8.06 1.12 19.14
N ALA A 455 -9.26 1.52 19.50
CA ALA A 455 -10.38 0.61 19.78
C ALA A 455 -11.71 1.32 19.54
N GLY A 456 -12.75 0.57 19.24
CA GLY A 456 -14.12 1.06 19.10
C GLY A 456 -15.05 0.48 20.19
N PRO A 457 -16.19 1.13 20.49
CA PRO A 457 -17.21 0.59 21.41
C PRO A 457 -17.72 -0.78 21.01
N ASP A 458 -17.97 -1.02 19.72
CA ASP A 458 -18.47 -2.27 19.16
C ASP A 458 -17.73 -2.67 17.87
N ILE A 459 -18.12 -3.76 17.24
CA ILE A 459 -17.47 -4.29 16.02
C ILE A 459 -17.70 -3.43 14.78
N HIS A 460 -18.78 -2.62 14.76
CA HIS A 460 -19.16 -1.76 13.63
C HIS A 460 -18.64 -0.32 13.78
N SER A 461 -17.94 -0.03 14.87
CA SER A 461 -17.45 1.33 15.16
C SER A 461 -16.60 1.87 14.02
N HIS A 462 -16.98 3.02 13.51
CA HIS A 462 -16.30 3.74 12.43
C HIS A 462 -16.47 5.24 12.59
N ASN A 463 -15.69 6.00 11.85
CA ASN A 463 -15.72 7.45 11.84
C ASN A 463 -16.64 7.94 10.73
N THR A 464 -17.45 8.96 11.01
CA THR A 464 -18.32 9.63 10.05
C THR A 464 -18.03 11.13 10.04
N PHE A 465 -18.49 11.85 9.01
CA PHE A 465 -18.28 13.31 8.94
C PHE A 465 -18.99 14.10 10.06
N ASP A 466 -19.96 13.50 10.75
CA ASP A 466 -20.63 14.08 11.89
C ASP A 466 -20.03 13.62 13.24
N ALA A 467 -19.28 12.51 13.25
CA ALA A 467 -18.59 11.94 14.41
C ALA A 467 -17.21 11.38 13.97
N PRO A 468 -16.22 12.26 13.70
CA PRO A 468 -14.96 11.86 13.06
C PRO A 468 -13.97 11.11 13.96
N ASP A 469 -14.20 11.07 15.29
CA ASP A 469 -13.26 10.55 16.30
C ASP A 469 -13.85 9.41 17.14
N VAL A 470 -14.83 8.66 16.62
CA VAL A 470 -15.41 7.50 17.33
C VAL A 470 -14.34 6.44 17.57
N VAL A 471 -13.48 6.21 16.56
CA VAL A 471 -12.30 5.34 16.61
C VAL A 471 -11.08 6.20 16.33
N ALA A 472 -10.31 6.49 17.38
CA ALA A 472 -9.11 7.31 17.31
C ALA A 472 -8.05 6.78 18.27
N GLU A 473 -6.80 7.20 18.08
CA GLU A 473 -5.71 6.93 19.01
C GLU A 473 -6.00 7.56 20.39
N LYS A 474 -5.76 6.77 21.44
CA LYS A 474 -5.85 7.23 22.83
C LYS A 474 -4.62 6.78 23.59
N GLU A 475 -4.20 7.57 24.58
CA GLU A 475 -3.14 7.16 25.49
C GLU A 475 -3.54 5.90 26.27
N LEU A 476 -2.62 4.96 26.38
CA LEU A 476 -2.79 3.73 27.14
C LEU A 476 -1.92 3.73 28.39
N ALA A 477 -2.58 3.68 29.56
CA ALA A 477 -1.86 3.53 30.83
C ALA A 477 -1.34 2.10 30.95
N LEU A 478 -0.04 1.96 31.22
CA LEU A 478 0.63 0.66 31.41
C LEU A 478 1.00 0.43 32.86
N ASP A 479 0.91 -0.83 33.31
CA ASP A 479 1.43 -1.32 34.57
C ASP A 479 2.74 -2.09 34.32
N GLY A 480 3.85 -1.37 34.36
CA GLY A 480 5.16 -1.91 33.97
C GLY A 480 5.15 -2.39 32.50
N LEU A 481 5.63 -3.61 32.28
CA LEU A 481 5.70 -4.25 30.96
C LEU A 481 4.50 -5.18 30.69
N THR A 482 3.37 -4.97 31.38
CA THR A 482 2.12 -5.68 31.13
C THR A 482 1.13 -4.78 30.41
N ILE A 483 0.76 -5.19 29.21
CA ILE A 483 -0.19 -4.48 28.34
C ILE A 483 -1.54 -5.15 28.47
N LYS A 484 -2.56 -4.39 28.83
CA LYS A 484 -3.96 -4.84 28.77
C LYS A 484 -4.54 -4.41 27.43
N LEU A 485 -4.75 -5.38 26.56
CA LEU A 485 -5.41 -5.18 25.28
C LEU A 485 -6.91 -5.34 25.45
N ASP A 486 -7.67 -4.31 25.16
CA ASP A 486 -9.12 -4.46 25.05
C ASP A 486 -9.47 -5.38 23.89
N ARG A 487 -10.71 -5.91 23.90
CA ARG A 487 -11.23 -6.64 22.74
C ARG A 487 -11.22 -5.75 21.51
N LYS A 488 -10.92 -6.31 20.31
CA LYS A 488 -10.90 -5.60 19.03
C LYS A 488 -10.09 -4.29 19.07
N SER A 489 -8.86 -4.37 19.56
CA SER A 489 -7.97 -3.20 19.70
C SER A 489 -6.62 -3.43 19.07
N VAL A 490 -5.97 -2.33 18.72
CA VAL A 490 -4.57 -2.26 18.27
C VAL A 490 -3.80 -1.35 19.22
N VAL A 491 -2.62 -1.79 19.66
CA VAL A 491 -1.69 -1.05 20.52
C VAL A 491 -0.34 -0.99 19.86
#